data_a3fed624f0b718cebce1c60a71c6dbac
#
_entry.id   a3fed624f0b718cebce1c60a71c6dbac
#
_cell.length_a   1.000
_cell.length_b   1.000
_cell.length_c   1.000
_cell.angle_alpha   90.00
_cell.angle_beta   90.00
_cell.angle_gamma   90.00
#
_symmetry.space_group_name_H-M   'P 1'
#
loop_
_entity.id
_entity.type
_entity.pdbx_description
1 polymer ?
#
loop_
_entity_poly.entity_id
_entity_poly.type
_entity_poly.pdbx_seq_one_letter_code
_entity_poly.pdbx_strand_id
1 'polypeptide(L)'
;MTIEQPAASWRDYELIDSGDFSKLERFGPYVTIRPEPKALWHKSLSDAEWHRLAHTEFKPGAGFGKAGKEDSGTWTMLHKMQEQWTIAYPAVGFNLRLGLTSFKHVGVFPEQAPNWDYIFQSVKDIKATQAEAPKVLNLFAYTGGASLAARKGGAEVTHLDSVRQVVTWARGNMELSGLDGIRWIIEDAMKFARREARRGNRYQGLILDPPAYGHGPDGERWKLDECLNDLLEQCAAILAPEKSFMVLNLYSNGYSAVLADTLVRSAFGTKFASLDYGELVLRDRAGKALPLSVFSRLKR
;
A
#
# COMPACT_ATOMS: atom_id res chain seq x y z
N MET A 1 14.81 -8.21 -11.88
CA MET A 1 14.50 -7.08 -10.98
C MET A 1 14.03 -5.90 -11.83
N THR A 2 12.90 -5.33 -11.51
CA THR A 2 12.27 -4.22 -12.25
C THR A 2 12.14 -2.99 -11.35
N ILE A 3 12.04 -1.81 -11.97
CA ILE A 3 11.70 -0.56 -11.29
C ILE A 3 10.38 -0.09 -11.86
N GLU A 4 9.38 0.07 -11.01
CA GLU A 4 8.04 0.47 -11.43
C GLU A 4 7.60 1.76 -10.73
N GLN A 5 6.73 2.51 -11.39
CA GLN A 5 6.19 3.78 -10.90
C GLN A 5 4.74 3.94 -11.35
N PRO A 6 3.95 4.80 -10.69
CA PRO A 6 2.62 5.15 -11.17
C PRO A 6 2.64 5.64 -12.62
N ALA A 7 1.58 5.29 -13.36
CA ALA A 7 1.46 5.75 -14.74
C ALA A 7 1.36 7.28 -14.81
N ALA A 8 2.07 7.89 -15.78
CA ALA A 8 2.04 9.34 -16.00
C ALA A 8 0.61 9.88 -16.37
N SER A 9 -0.29 8.98 -16.74
CA SER A 9 -1.69 9.31 -16.99
C SER A 9 -2.51 9.55 -15.72
N TRP A 10 -1.99 9.21 -14.52
CA TRP A 10 -2.68 9.50 -13.27
C TRP A 10 -2.58 10.98 -12.92
N ARG A 11 -3.62 11.73 -13.32
CA ARG A 11 -3.64 13.20 -13.20
C ARG A 11 -3.83 13.71 -11.77
N ASP A 12 -4.40 12.91 -10.87
CA ASP A 12 -4.69 13.32 -9.49
C ASP A 12 -3.51 13.15 -8.54
N TYR A 13 -2.39 12.60 -9.02
CA TYR A 13 -1.17 12.50 -8.22
C TYR A 13 0.05 12.95 -9.00
N GLU A 14 0.99 13.60 -8.29
CA GLU A 14 2.29 13.99 -8.83
C GLU A 14 3.30 14.22 -7.70
N LEU A 15 4.48 13.64 -7.80
CA LEU A 15 5.64 14.08 -7.03
C LEU A 15 6.25 15.29 -7.76
N ILE A 16 6.13 16.48 -7.18
CA ILE A 16 6.60 17.72 -7.80
C ILE A 16 8.11 17.87 -7.66
N ASP A 17 8.61 17.67 -6.43
CA ASP A 17 10.03 17.73 -6.09
C ASP A 17 10.32 16.88 -4.86
N SER A 18 11.58 16.49 -4.69
CA SER A 18 12.07 15.76 -3.54
C SER A 18 13.51 16.15 -3.20
N GLY A 19 13.83 16.14 -1.92
CA GLY A 19 15.20 16.44 -1.45
C GLY A 19 15.19 17.01 -0.03
N ASP A 20 16.39 17.09 0.53
CA ASP A 20 16.63 17.58 1.89
C ASP A 20 15.66 16.95 2.91
N PHE A 21 15.52 15.61 2.83
CA PHE A 21 14.66 14.77 3.69
C PHE A 21 13.16 15.09 3.61
N SER A 22 12.71 15.66 2.49
CA SER A 22 11.31 16.06 2.30
C SER A 22 10.84 15.78 0.88
N LYS A 23 9.52 15.78 0.70
CA LYS A 23 8.87 15.66 -0.60
C LYS A 23 7.70 16.62 -0.73
N LEU A 24 7.57 17.21 -1.91
CA LEU A 24 6.49 18.10 -2.33
C LEU A 24 5.60 17.32 -3.29
N GLU A 25 4.37 17.02 -2.86
CA GLU A 25 3.45 16.16 -3.58
C GLU A 25 2.10 16.83 -3.81
N ARG A 26 1.53 16.63 -4.99
CA ARG A 26 0.17 17.05 -5.31
C ARG A 26 -0.78 15.86 -5.25
N PHE A 27 -1.89 16.04 -4.54
CA PHE A 27 -3.01 15.11 -4.44
C PHE A 27 -4.31 15.82 -4.85
N GLY A 28 -4.77 15.59 -6.07
CA GLY A 28 -5.88 16.34 -6.65
C GLY A 28 -5.57 17.83 -6.71
N PRO A 29 -6.38 18.69 -6.05
CA PRO A 29 -6.16 20.15 -6.07
C PRO A 29 -5.11 20.61 -5.05
N TYR A 30 -4.67 19.77 -4.12
CA TYR A 30 -3.85 20.20 -2.99
C TYR A 30 -2.41 19.69 -3.07
N VAL A 31 -1.48 20.53 -2.65
CA VAL A 31 -0.05 20.25 -2.58
C VAL A 31 0.38 20.22 -1.11
N THR A 32 1.14 19.19 -0.74
CA THR A 32 1.61 18.96 0.63
C THR A 32 3.12 18.89 0.69
N ILE A 33 3.73 19.40 1.76
CA ILE A 33 5.11 19.14 2.15
C ILE A 33 5.09 18.09 3.25
N ARG A 34 5.83 17.00 3.05
CA ARG A 34 5.94 15.91 4.02
C ARG A 34 7.38 15.47 4.21
N PRO A 35 7.78 15.01 5.41
CA PRO A 35 9.10 14.41 5.62
C PRO A 35 9.24 13.10 4.84
N GLU A 36 10.40 12.93 4.21
CA GLU A 36 10.79 11.72 3.50
C GLU A 36 12.30 11.44 3.73
N PRO A 37 12.64 10.61 4.72
CA PRO A 37 14.04 10.36 5.09
C PRO A 37 14.92 9.80 3.98
N LYS A 38 14.34 9.23 2.93
CA LYS A 38 15.07 8.66 1.79
C LYS A 38 15.47 9.69 0.74
N ALA A 39 14.89 10.90 0.77
CA ALA A 39 15.24 11.99 -0.13
C ALA A 39 16.53 12.69 0.33
N LEU A 40 17.67 11.99 0.18
CA LEU A 40 18.99 12.41 0.69
C LEU A 40 19.66 13.50 -0.16
N TRP A 41 19.20 13.72 -1.37
CA TRP A 41 19.70 14.71 -2.32
C TRP A 41 19.08 16.09 -2.06
N HIS A 42 19.61 17.11 -2.70
CA HIS A 42 19.07 18.48 -2.61
C HIS A 42 17.78 18.63 -3.43
N LYS A 43 16.88 19.48 -2.94
CA LYS A 43 15.72 19.94 -3.69
C LYS A 43 16.11 20.55 -5.03
N SER A 44 15.26 20.43 -6.04
CA SER A 44 15.43 21.10 -7.33
C SER A 44 14.84 22.51 -7.34
N LEU A 45 13.79 22.72 -6.55
CA LEU A 45 13.13 24.01 -6.34
C LEU A 45 13.62 24.63 -5.03
N SER A 46 13.58 25.95 -4.97
CA SER A 46 13.87 26.70 -3.73
C SER A 46 12.81 26.50 -2.66
N ASP A 47 13.16 26.72 -1.39
CA ASP A 47 12.19 26.68 -0.28
C ASP A 47 11.05 27.69 -0.47
N ALA A 48 11.32 28.86 -1.05
CA ALA A 48 10.30 29.83 -1.37
C ALA A 48 9.29 29.32 -2.40
N GLU A 49 9.73 28.58 -3.41
CA GLU A 49 8.85 27.93 -4.39
C GLU A 49 8.05 26.80 -3.76
N TRP A 50 8.65 25.98 -2.89
CA TRP A 50 7.96 24.94 -2.15
C TRP A 50 6.80 25.52 -1.33
N HIS A 51 7.06 26.57 -0.53
CA HIS A 51 6.01 27.21 0.30
C HIS A 51 4.95 27.95 -0.53
N ARG A 52 5.33 28.51 -1.68
CA ARG A 52 4.39 29.12 -2.61
C ARG A 52 3.42 28.12 -3.23
N LEU A 53 3.89 26.91 -3.50
CA LEU A 53 3.10 25.83 -4.12
C LEU A 53 2.26 25.06 -3.09
N ALA A 54 2.80 24.85 -1.90
CA ALA A 54 2.19 23.99 -0.89
C ALA A 54 0.97 24.63 -0.22
N HIS A 55 -0.06 23.84 0.00
CA HIS A 55 -1.25 24.20 0.78
C HIS A 55 -1.05 23.91 2.26
N THR A 56 -0.28 22.88 2.57
CA THR A 56 -0.01 22.48 3.95
C THR A 56 1.36 21.80 4.08
N GLU A 57 1.93 21.88 5.26
CA GLU A 57 3.20 21.26 5.62
C GLU A 57 3.03 20.44 6.89
N PHE A 58 3.52 19.20 6.88
CA PHE A 58 3.56 18.36 8.07
C PHE A 58 4.79 18.67 8.91
N LYS A 59 4.57 19.01 10.16
CA LYS A 59 5.62 19.25 11.16
C LYS A 59 5.76 18.02 12.07
N PRO A 60 6.91 17.32 12.03
CA PRO A 60 7.19 16.18 12.91
C PRO A 60 7.02 16.54 14.37
N GLY A 61 6.36 15.67 15.13
CA GLY A 61 6.19 15.81 16.57
C GLY A 61 7.42 15.38 17.37
N ALA A 62 7.41 15.65 18.67
CA ALA A 62 8.43 15.18 19.60
C ALA A 62 8.41 13.64 19.70
N GLY A 63 9.34 12.98 19.08
CA GLY A 63 9.40 11.50 18.99
C GLY A 63 9.21 10.94 17.59
N PHE A 64 9.04 11.80 16.61
CA PHE A 64 9.06 11.40 15.21
C PHE A 64 10.30 10.53 14.90
N GLY A 65 10.09 9.41 14.20
CA GLY A 65 11.13 8.41 13.94
C GLY A 65 11.39 7.42 15.09
N LYS A 66 10.71 7.55 16.26
CA LYS A 66 10.79 6.59 17.36
C LYS A 66 9.65 5.59 17.29
N ALA A 67 9.88 4.35 17.76
CA ALA A 67 8.90 3.27 17.76
C ALA A 67 7.53 3.71 18.31
N GLY A 68 6.47 3.51 17.51
CA GLY A 68 5.09 3.91 17.81
C GLY A 68 4.77 5.40 17.64
N LYS A 69 5.73 6.22 17.21
CA LYS A 69 5.56 7.66 16.91
C LYS A 69 6.26 8.07 15.61
N GLU A 70 6.63 7.10 14.79
CA GLU A 70 7.46 7.30 13.61
C GLU A 70 6.91 8.37 12.66
N ASP A 71 5.59 8.48 12.58
CA ASP A 71 4.89 9.31 11.61
C ASP A 71 3.99 10.37 12.25
N SER A 72 4.08 10.56 13.59
CA SER A 72 3.20 11.49 14.33
C SER A 72 3.68 12.94 14.27
N GLY A 73 2.71 13.86 14.20
CA GLY A 73 2.99 15.30 14.15
C GLY A 73 1.73 16.13 13.91
N THR A 74 1.90 17.30 13.34
CA THR A 74 0.83 18.25 13.06
C THR A 74 0.94 18.86 11.68
N TRP A 75 -0.20 19.22 11.09
CA TRP A 75 -0.27 19.91 9.81
C TRP A 75 -0.37 21.43 10.04
N THR A 76 0.49 22.18 9.38
CA THR A 76 0.47 23.64 9.34
C THR A 76 -0.13 24.08 8.01
N MET A 77 -1.25 24.80 8.04
CA MET A 77 -1.88 25.34 6.84
C MET A 77 -1.09 26.54 6.33
N LEU A 78 -0.71 26.50 5.06
CA LEU A 78 -0.04 27.60 4.34
C LEU A 78 -1.03 28.34 3.46
N HIS A 79 -1.95 27.62 2.83
CA HIS A 79 -3.03 28.15 2.00
C HIS A 79 -4.36 27.48 2.35
N LYS A 80 -5.46 28.08 1.92
CA LYS A 80 -6.81 27.54 2.15
C LYS A 80 -6.95 26.19 1.46
N MET A 81 -7.33 25.15 2.22
CA MET A 81 -7.67 23.83 1.73
C MET A 81 -8.73 23.15 2.61
N GLN A 82 -9.31 22.08 2.09
CA GLN A 82 -10.19 21.21 2.87
C GLN A 82 -9.35 20.20 3.65
N GLU A 83 -9.77 19.84 4.85
CA GLU A 83 -9.11 18.79 5.65
C GLU A 83 -9.33 17.39 5.07
N GLN A 84 -10.40 17.20 4.29
CA GLN A 84 -10.70 15.97 3.57
C GLN A 84 -11.06 16.29 2.12
N TRP A 85 -10.57 15.50 1.19
CA TRP A 85 -10.86 15.62 -0.23
C TRP A 85 -10.78 14.26 -0.92
N THR A 86 -11.10 14.21 -2.19
CA THR A 86 -11.12 12.96 -2.97
C THR A 86 -10.16 13.05 -4.14
N ILE A 87 -9.51 11.91 -4.44
CA ILE A 87 -8.78 11.69 -5.69
C ILE A 87 -9.32 10.45 -6.38
N ALA A 88 -9.20 10.41 -7.71
CA ALA A 88 -9.57 9.26 -8.53
C ALA A 88 -8.32 8.49 -8.97
N TYR A 89 -8.45 7.16 -9.10
CA TYR A 89 -7.50 6.31 -9.81
C TYR A 89 -8.18 5.73 -11.06
N PRO A 90 -8.12 6.44 -12.20
CA PRO A 90 -8.93 6.11 -13.38
C PRO A 90 -8.50 4.83 -14.10
N ALA A 91 -7.24 4.40 -13.98
CA ALA A 91 -6.75 3.18 -14.62
C ALA A 91 -7.54 1.92 -14.19
N VAL A 92 -7.97 1.87 -12.93
CA VAL A 92 -8.83 0.81 -12.38
C VAL A 92 -10.27 1.29 -12.17
N GLY A 93 -10.49 2.58 -11.98
CA GLY A 93 -11.80 3.20 -11.83
C GLY A 93 -12.34 3.19 -10.40
N PHE A 94 -11.54 3.57 -9.41
CA PHE A 94 -11.97 3.78 -8.04
C PHE A 94 -11.54 5.16 -7.51
N ASN A 95 -12.14 5.57 -6.40
CA ASN A 95 -11.89 6.83 -5.73
C ASN A 95 -11.35 6.59 -4.32
N LEU A 96 -10.51 7.50 -3.84
CA LEU A 96 -9.96 7.50 -2.50
C LEU A 96 -10.24 8.84 -1.83
N ARG A 97 -10.83 8.82 -0.64
CA ARG A 97 -10.89 9.95 0.24
C ARG A 97 -9.54 10.10 0.93
N LEU A 98 -8.99 11.28 0.89
CA LEU A 98 -7.78 11.67 1.60
C LEU A 98 -8.13 12.59 2.76
N GLY A 99 -7.25 12.68 3.75
CA GLY A 99 -7.46 13.56 4.89
C GLY A 99 -6.20 13.83 5.67
N LEU A 100 -6.15 15.01 6.27
CA LEU A 100 -5.10 15.38 7.21
C LEU A 100 -5.42 14.75 8.58
N THR A 101 -4.46 14.01 9.11
CA THR A 101 -4.58 13.32 10.40
C THR A 101 -3.43 13.72 11.32
N SER A 102 -3.35 13.16 12.52
CA SER A 102 -2.19 13.32 13.40
C SER A 102 -0.91 12.63 12.89
N PHE A 103 -0.97 12.03 11.70
CA PHE A 103 0.15 11.36 11.05
C PHE A 103 0.50 12.06 9.73
N LYS A 104 1.72 11.84 9.24
CA LYS A 104 2.18 12.38 7.94
C LYS A 104 1.45 11.77 6.73
N HIS A 105 0.77 10.64 6.92
CA HIS A 105 0.07 9.94 5.84
C HIS A 105 -1.33 10.53 5.63
N VAL A 106 -1.67 10.74 4.36
CA VAL A 106 -2.95 11.35 3.95
C VAL A 106 -4.02 10.34 3.52
N GLY A 107 -3.74 9.04 3.65
CA GLY A 107 -4.68 7.97 3.30
C GLY A 107 -4.38 7.27 1.98
N VAL A 108 -3.24 7.54 1.35
CA VAL A 108 -2.80 6.85 0.13
C VAL A 108 -1.27 6.74 0.10
N PHE A 109 -0.80 5.65 -0.51
CA PHE A 109 0.59 5.42 -0.89
C PHE A 109 0.64 5.31 -2.42
N PRO A 110 0.95 6.42 -3.13
CA PRO A 110 0.85 6.47 -4.59
C PRO A 110 1.77 5.49 -5.31
N GLU A 111 2.90 5.18 -4.73
CA GLU A 111 3.83 4.17 -5.26
C GLU A 111 3.22 2.79 -5.40
N GLN A 112 2.09 2.50 -4.69
CA GLN A 112 1.37 1.24 -4.80
C GLN A 112 0.53 1.10 -6.08
N ALA A 113 0.40 2.15 -6.88
CA ALA A 113 -0.43 2.13 -8.09
C ALA A 113 -0.07 0.97 -9.05
N PRO A 114 1.21 0.64 -9.32
CA PRO A 114 1.55 -0.54 -10.13
C PRO A 114 1.08 -1.86 -9.52
N ASN A 115 1.06 -1.98 -8.18
CA ASN A 115 0.47 -3.14 -7.50
C ASN A 115 -1.03 -3.20 -7.69
N TRP A 116 -1.74 -2.07 -7.67
CA TRP A 116 -3.19 -2.05 -7.91
C TRP A 116 -3.53 -2.50 -9.33
N ASP A 117 -2.78 -2.04 -10.33
CA ASP A 117 -2.94 -2.46 -11.74
C ASP A 117 -2.68 -3.97 -11.88
N TYR A 118 -1.61 -4.48 -11.28
CA TYR A 118 -1.28 -5.90 -11.28
C TYR A 118 -2.39 -6.75 -10.63
N ILE A 119 -2.90 -6.34 -9.47
CA ILE A 119 -3.98 -7.01 -8.75
C ILE A 119 -5.25 -7.03 -9.59
N PHE A 120 -5.66 -5.89 -10.12
CA PHE A 120 -6.85 -5.76 -10.96
C PHE A 120 -6.76 -6.70 -12.19
N GLN A 121 -5.64 -6.69 -12.89
CA GLN A 121 -5.45 -7.53 -14.06
C GLN A 121 -5.39 -9.02 -13.68
N SER A 122 -4.68 -9.39 -12.61
CA SER A 122 -4.60 -10.78 -12.14
C SER A 122 -5.96 -11.35 -11.77
N VAL A 123 -6.81 -10.56 -11.10
CA VAL A 123 -8.18 -10.97 -10.78
C VAL A 123 -9.01 -11.16 -12.06
N LYS A 124 -8.91 -10.25 -13.03
CA LYS A 124 -9.61 -10.39 -14.33
C LYS A 124 -9.17 -11.62 -15.09
N ASP A 125 -7.86 -11.89 -15.14
CA ASP A 125 -7.31 -13.05 -15.83
C ASP A 125 -7.86 -14.37 -15.22
N ILE A 126 -7.88 -14.47 -13.88
CA ILE A 126 -8.41 -15.65 -13.19
C ILE A 126 -9.92 -15.78 -13.43
N LYS A 127 -10.68 -14.69 -13.28
CA LYS A 127 -12.13 -14.69 -13.48
C LYS A 127 -12.53 -15.12 -14.90
N ALA A 128 -11.72 -14.79 -15.89
CA ALA A 128 -11.98 -15.21 -17.29
C ALA A 128 -11.83 -16.73 -17.50
N THR A 129 -11.19 -17.45 -16.57
CA THR A 129 -10.94 -18.90 -16.66
C THR A 129 -11.86 -19.75 -15.77
N GLN A 130 -12.76 -19.13 -15.00
CA GLN A 130 -13.66 -19.82 -14.07
C GLN A 130 -14.99 -19.10 -13.89
N ALA A 131 -16.05 -19.82 -13.53
CA ALA A 131 -17.37 -19.26 -13.34
C ALA A 131 -17.49 -18.48 -12.02
N GLU A 132 -16.85 -18.99 -10.96
CA GLU A 132 -16.89 -18.38 -9.63
C GLU A 132 -15.96 -17.16 -9.54
N ALA A 133 -16.32 -16.19 -8.71
CA ALA A 133 -15.47 -15.06 -8.42
C ALA A 133 -14.20 -15.49 -7.66
N PRO A 134 -13.00 -15.02 -8.03
CA PRO A 134 -11.79 -15.32 -7.26
C PRO A 134 -11.88 -14.76 -5.84
N LYS A 135 -11.48 -15.53 -4.84
CA LYS A 135 -11.37 -15.08 -3.44
C LYS A 135 -10.01 -14.42 -3.22
N VAL A 136 -10.03 -13.17 -2.78
CA VAL A 136 -8.83 -12.38 -2.51
C VAL A 136 -8.80 -11.97 -1.05
N LEU A 137 -7.69 -12.24 -0.37
CA LEU A 137 -7.40 -11.80 0.98
C LEU A 137 -6.33 -10.70 0.94
N ASN A 138 -6.67 -9.53 1.48
CA ASN A 138 -5.76 -8.42 1.66
C ASN A 138 -5.47 -8.24 3.16
N LEU A 139 -4.22 -8.47 3.55
CA LEU A 139 -3.69 -8.34 4.91
C LEU A 139 -2.95 -7.00 5.05
N PHE A 140 -3.10 -6.34 6.20
CA PHE A 140 -2.59 -4.98 6.45
C PHE A 140 -3.14 -3.99 5.41
N ALA A 141 -4.45 -4.09 5.18
CA ALA A 141 -5.08 -3.58 3.98
C ALA A 141 -5.28 -2.05 3.96
N TYR A 142 -4.98 -1.36 5.07
CA TYR A 142 -5.00 0.10 5.22
C TYR A 142 -6.33 0.71 4.72
N THR A 143 -6.28 1.80 3.94
CA THR A 143 -7.46 2.51 3.39
C THR A 143 -8.07 1.83 2.16
N GLY A 144 -7.55 0.67 1.75
CA GLY A 144 -8.21 -0.26 0.85
C GLY A 144 -7.88 -0.14 -0.64
N GLY A 145 -6.90 0.64 -1.08
CA GLY A 145 -6.59 0.78 -2.51
C GLY A 145 -6.45 -0.57 -3.24
N ALA A 146 -5.68 -1.50 -2.68
CA ALA A 146 -5.52 -2.85 -3.22
C ALA A 146 -6.81 -3.70 -3.16
N SER A 147 -7.62 -3.54 -2.09
CA SER A 147 -8.93 -4.20 -1.97
C SER A 147 -9.91 -3.70 -3.02
N LEU A 148 -9.93 -2.39 -3.28
CA LEU A 148 -10.77 -1.79 -4.32
C LEU A 148 -10.35 -2.26 -5.72
N ALA A 149 -9.05 -2.36 -5.98
CA ALA A 149 -8.52 -2.89 -7.23
C ALA A 149 -8.95 -4.35 -7.46
N ALA A 150 -8.83 -5.20 -6.45
CA ALA A 150 -9.29 -6.57 -6.50
C ALA A 150 -10.82 -6.66 -6.73
N ARG A 151 -11.59 -5.84 -6.01
CA ARG A 151 -13.06 -5.82 -6.16
C ARG A 151 -13.51 -5.34 -7.53
N LYS A 152 -12.87 -4.30 -8.08
CA LYS A 152 -13.10 -3.84 -9.47
C LYS A 152 -12.79 -4.92 -10.50
N GLY A 153 -11.78 -5.76 -10.27
CA GLY A 153 -11.49 -6.94 -11.08
C GLY A 153 -12.59 -8.02 -11.02
N GLY A 154 -13.46 -7.96 -10.01
CA GLY A 154 -14.58 -8.90 -9.82
C GLY A 154 -14.32 -9.98 -8.79
N ALA A 155 -13.40 -9.78 -7.85
CA ALA A 155 -13.12 -10.70 -6.76
C ALA A 155 -14.13 -10.61 -5.60
N GLU A 156 -14.29 -11.71 -4.87
CA GLU A 156 -14.77 -11.71 -3.49
C GLU A 156 -13.61 -11.33 -2.57
N VAL A 157 -13.68 -10.13 -1.97
CA VAL A 157 -12.56 -9.57 -1.22
C VAL A 157 -12.79 -9.69 0.28
N THR A 158 -11.79 -10.22 0.99
CA THR A 158 -11.66 -10.08 2.45
C THR A 158 -10.57 -9.04 2.73
N HIS A 159 -10.97 -7.93 3.33
CA HIS A 159 -10.09 -6.83 3.75
C HIS A 159 -9.84 -6.95 5.25
N LEU A 160 -8.59 -7.09 5.64
CA LEU A 160 -8.18 -7.22 7.04
C LEU A 160 -7.16 -6.15 7.42
N ASP A 161 -7.47 -5.45 8.50
CA ASP A 161 -6.53 -4.54 9.18
C ASP A 161 -6.81 -4.58 10.68
N SER A 162 -5.82 -4.31 11.51
CA SER A 162 -5.95 -4.28 12.96
C SER A 162 -6.62 -3.00 13.48
N VAL A 163 -6.59 -1.92 12.69
CA VAL A 163 -7.03 -0.57 13.09
C VAL A 163 -8.45 -0.29 12.61
N ARG A 164 -9.41 -0.29 13.52
CA ARG A 164 -10.84 -0.06 13.21
C ARG A 164 -11.09 1.22 12.40
N GLN A 165 -10.42 2.32 12.74
CA GLN A 165 -10.60 3.59 12.04
C GLN A 165 -10.19 3.52 10.58
N VAL A 166 -9.11 2.79 10.29
CA VAL A 166 -8.60 2.57 8.92
C VAL A 166 -9.56 1.70 8.12
N VAL A 167 -10.11 0.63 8.72
CA VAL A 167 -11.15 -0.20 8.10
C VAL A 167 -12.42 0.60 7.80
N THR A 168 -12.83 1.49 8.71
CA THR A 168 -13.96 2.39 8.47
C THR A 168 -13.68 3.35 7.29
N TRP A 169 -12.45 3.84 7.20
CA TRP A 169 -12.03 4.69 6.08
C TRP A 169 -12.06 3.92 4.75
N ALA A 170 -11.52 2.70 4.74
CA ALA A 170 -11.54 1.82 3.57
C ALA A 170 -12.97 1.51 3.09
N ARG A 171 -13.90 1.30 4.02
CA ARG A 171 -15.32 1.12 3.70
C ARG A 171 -15.91 2.36 3.03
N GLY A 172 -15.62 3.55 3.55
CA GLY A 172 -16.03 4.81 2.91
C GLY A 172 -15.45 4.97 1.51
N ASN A 173 -14.22 4.52 1.26
CA ASN A 173 -13.61 4.50 -0.09
C ASN A 173 -14.31 3.52 -1.02
N MET A 174 -14.77 2.36 -0.53
CA MET A 174 -15.58 1.42 -1.29
C MET A 174 -16.91 2.06 -1.72
N GLU A 175 -17.63 2.68 -0.79
CA GLU A 175 -18.90 3.37 -1.04
C GLU A 175 -18.71 4.54 -2.02
N LEU A 176 -17.67 5.36 -1.84
CA LEU A 176 -17.29 6.47 -2.73
C LEU A 176 -16.97 6.00 -4.16
N SER A 177 -16.51 4.75 -4.31
CA SER A 177 -16.18 4.13 -5.59
C SER A 177 -17.37 3.43 -6.24
N GLY A 178 -18.58 3.50 -5.65
CA GLY A 178 -19.78 2.80 -6.14
C GLY A 178 -19.63 1.28 -6.09
N LEU A 179 -18.86 0.76 -5.12
CA LEU A 179 -18.62 -0.66 -4.92
C LEU A 179 -19.34 -1.17 -3.66
N ASP A 180 -19.51 -2.47 -3.60
CA ASP A 180 -20.06 -3.23 -2.47
C ASP A 180 -19.31 -4.56 -2.30
N GLY A 181 -19.81 -5.42 -1.38
CA GLY A 181 -19.42 -6.84 -1.30
C GLY A 181 -17.99 -7.09 -0.82
N ILE A 182 -17.35 -6.16 -0.09
CA ILE A 182 -16.09 -6.42 0.61
C ILE A 182 -16.37 -6.87 2.04
N ARG A 183 -15.77 -7.99 2.45
CA ARG A 183 -15.82 -8.50 3.83
C ARG A 183 -14.76 -7.79 4.67
N TRP A 184 -15.19 -7.06 5.69
CA TRP A 184 -14.35 -6.28 6.58
C TRP A 184 -13.99 -7.05 7.84
N ILE A 185 -12.70 -7.17 8.14
CA ILE A 185 -12.19 -7.88 9.32
C ILE A 185 -11.26 -6.95 10.11
N ILE A 186 -11.49 -6.84 11.41
CA ILE A 186 -10.61 -6.13 12.34
C ILE A 186 -9.98 -7.18 13.22
N GLU A 187 -8.75 -7.59 12.88
CA GLU A 187 -8.04 -8.67 13.55
C GLU A 187 -6.53 -8.60 13.27
N ASP A 188 -5.73 -9.31 14.07
CA ASP A 188 -4.32 -9.55 13.80
C ASP A 188 -4.15 -10.46 12.57
N ALA A 189 -3.24 -10.08 11.66
CA ALA A 189 -3.04 -10.77 10.39
C ALA A 189 -2.49 -12.19 10.57
N MET A 190 -1.55 -12.40 11.50
CA MET A 190 -0.97 -13.71 11.79
C MET A 190 -2.02 -14.65 12.39
N LYS A 191 -2.82 -14.16 13.34
CA LYS A 191 -3.91 -14.92 13.97
C LYS A 191 -4.97 -15.35 12.96
N PHE A 192 -5.32 -14.42 12.05
CA PHE A 192 -6.24 -14.71 10.95
C PHE A 192 -5.68 -15.76 9.99
N ALA A 193 -4.46 -15.57 9.47
CA ALA A 193 -3.82 -16.48 8.52
C ALA A 193 -3.69 -17.90 9.09
N ARG A 194 -3.24 -18.05 10.34
CA ARG A 194 -3.17 -19.33 11.04
C ARG A 194 -4.54 -20.02 11.17
N ARG A 195 -5.60 -19.23 11.42
CA ARG A 195 -6.96 -19.76 11.52
C ARG A 195 -7.48 -20.25 10.17
N GLU A 196 -7.24 -19.49 9.10
CA GLU A 196 -7.63 -19.88 7.74
C GLU A 196 -6.85 -21.12 7.25
N ALA A 197 -5.57 -21.23 7.57
CA ALA A 197 -4.77 -22.42 7.29
C ALA A 197 -5.33 -23.67 7.99
N ARG A 198 -5.65 -23.58 9.29
CA ARG A 198 -6.26 -24.70 10.05
C ARG A 198 -7.64 -25.12 9.51
N ARG A 199 -8.41 -24.18 8.93
CA ARG A 199 -9.71 -24.45 8.31
C ARG A 199 -9.61 -25.03 6.90
N GLY A 200 -8.41 -25.05 6.31
CA GLY A 200 -8.21 -25.47 4.94
C GLY A 200 -8.76 -24.50 3.89
N ASN A 201 -9.04 -23.25 4.27
CA ASN A 201 -9.52 -22.23 3.35
C ASN A 201 -8.44 -21.89 2.32
N ARG A 202 -8.87 -21.56 1.08
CA ARG A 202 -7.98 -21.20 -0.03
C ARG A 202 -8.41 -19.88 -0.66
N TYR A 203 -7.42 -19.11 -1.08
CA TYR A 203 -7.58 -17.83 -1.76
C TYR A 203 -6.83 -17.86 -3.08
N GLN A 204 -7.43 -17.34 -4.16
CA GLN A 204 -6.75 -17.16 -5.43
C GLN A 204 -5.86 -15.91 -5.46
N GLY A 205 -6.09 -14.95 -4.57
CA GLY A 205 -5.24 -13.78 -4.42
C GLY A 205 -4.86 -13.54 -2.98
N LEU A 206 -3.58 -13.31 -2.73
CA LEU A 206 -3.07 -12.83 -1.44
C LEU A 206 -2.33 -11.51 -1.65
N ILE A 207 -2.63 -10.52 -0.83
CA ILE A 207 -2.00 -9.21 -0.85
C ILE A 207 -1.48 -8.92 0.56
N LEU A 208 -0.20 -8.60 0.67
CA LEU A 208 0.49 -8.36 1.93
C LEU A 208 1.29 -7.05 1.84
N ASP A 209 0.98 -6.12 2.72
CA ASP A 209 1.72 -4.85 2.87
C ASP A 209 2.03 -4.59 4.35
N PRO A 210 2.80 -5.49 5.00
CA PRO A 210 3.04 -5.44 6.43
C PRO A 210 3.88 -4.22 6.84
N PRO A 211 3.48 -3.51 7.93
CA PRO A 211 4.28 -2.44 8.48
C PRO A 211 5.55 -2.98 9.16
N ALA A 212 6.56 -2.14 9.35
CA ALA A 212 7.76 -2.51 10.10
C ALA A 212 7.42 -2.89 11.55
N TYR A 213 6.44 -2.20 12.15
CA TYR A 213 5.99 -2.40 13.52
C TYR A 213 4.50 -2.13 13.66
N GLY A 214 3.82 -2.83 14.57
CA GLY A 214 2.40 -2.62 14.83
C GLY A 214 1.88 -3.44 16.00
N HIS A 215 0.58 -3.25 16.29
CA HIS A 215 -0.16 -4.05 17.28
C HIS A 215 -1.47 -4.53 16.68
N GLY A 216 -1.83 -5.76 17.02
CA GLY A 216 -3.19 -6.27 16.80
C GLY A 216 -4.20 -5.61 17.74
N PRO A 217 -5.50 -5.80 17.49
CA PRO A 217 -6.57 -5.17 18.26
C PRO A 217 -6.65 -5.67 19.73
N ASP A 218 -6.12 -6.85 20.02
CA ASP A 218 -6.06 -7.44 21.36
C ASP A 218 -4.67 -7.31 22.02
N GLY A 219 -3.77 -6.46 21.44
CA GLY A 219 -2.43 -6.20 21.95
C GLY A 219 -1.35 -7.12 21.37
N GLU A 220 -1.66 -7.93 20.37
CA GLU A 220 -0.67 -8.73 19.65
C GLU A 220 0.44 -7.83 19.10
N ARG A 221 1.69 -8.25 19.28
CA ARG A 221 2.83 -7.50 18.81
C ARG A 221 3.24 -7.99 17.42
N TRP A 222 3.28 -7.08 16.47
CA TRP A 222 3.86 -7.29 15.16
C TRP A 222 5.21 -6.59 15.06
N LYS A 223 6.23 -7.32 14.63
CA LYS A 223 7.52 -6.80 14.23
C LYS A 223 7.96 -7.55 12.96
N LEU A 224 8.20 -6.80 11.90
CA LEU A 224 8.40 -7.36 10.56
C LEU A 224 9.53 -8.39 10.53
N ASP A 225 10.70 -8.05 11.10
CA ASP A 225 11.89 -8.90 11.11
C ASP A 225 11.66 -10.25 11.82
N GLU A 226 10.78 -10.27 12.82
CA GLU A 226 10.51 -11.45 13.64
C GLU A 226 9.35 -12.30 13.09
N CYS A 227 8.38 -11.69 12.41
CA CYS A 227 7.11 -12.33 12.08
C CYS A 227 6.91 -12.62 10.60
N LEU A 228 7.66 -11.97 9.69
CA LEU A 228 7.37 -11.99 8.26
C LEU A 228 7.48 -13.40 7.67
N ASN A 229 8.54 -14.14 7.98
CA ASN A 229 8.72 -15.48 7.43
C ASN A 229 7.60 -16.43 7.84
N ASP A 230 7.24 -16.44 9.13
CA ASP A 230 6.13 -17.26 9.65
C ASP A 230 4.80 -16.90 8.98
N LEU A 231 4.54 -15.60 8.76
CA LEU A 231 3.34 -15.15 8.06
C LEU A 231 3.32 -15.66 6.62
N LEU A 232 4.44 -15.58 5.91
CA LEU A 232 4.54 -16.06 4.52
C LEU A 232 4.30 -17.58 4.44
N GLU A 233 4.76 -18.37 5.40
CA GLU A 233 4.48 -19.80 5.47
C GLU A 233 2.98 -20.08 5.66
N GLN A 234 2.29 -19.33 6.54
CA GLN A 234 0.85 -19.44 6.68
C GLN A 234 0.11 -19.01 5.40
N CYS A 235 0.60 -17.96 4.74
CA CYS A 235 0.07 -17.49 3.46
C CYS A 235 0.27 -18.54 2.34
N ALA A 236 1.41 -19.20 2.30
CA ALA A 236 1.66 -20.28 1.35
C ALA A 236 0.68 -21.45 1.55
N ALA A 237 0.32 -21.74 2.81
CA ALA A 237 -0.66 -22.77 3.14
C ALA A 237 -2.09 -22.42 2.72
N ILE A 238 -2.44 -21.16 2.54
CA ILE A 238 -3.79 -20.71 2.14
C ILE A 238 -3.89 -20.20 0.70
N LEU A 239 -2.77 -20.04 -0.02
CA LEU A 239 -2.79 -19.73 -1.45
C LEU A 239 -3.28 -20.95 -2.24
N ALA A 240 -4.18 -20.73 -3.18
CA ALA A 240 -4.64 -21.80 -4.08
C ALA A 240 -3.45 -22.36 -4.90
N PRO A 241 -3.41 -23.68 -5.17
CA PRO A 241 -2.27 -24.29 -5.85
C PRO A 241 -2.15 -23.88 -7.31
N GLU A 242 -3.25 -23.48 -7.93
CA GLU A 242 -3.35 -23.09 -9.33
C GLU A 242 -4.21 -21.85 -9.49
N LYS A 243 -4.07 -21.14 -10.62
CA LYS A 243 -4.84 -19.94 -10.95
C LYS A 243 -4.87 -18.95 -9.78
N SER A 244 -3.69 -18.68 -9.27
CA SER A 244 -3.54 -17.84 -8.10
C SER A 244 -2.40 -16.83 -8.24
N PHE A 245 -2.46 -15.76 -7.44
CA PHE A 245 -1.40 -14.76 -7.36
C PHE A 245 -1.15 -14.33 -5.92
N MET A 246 0.04 -13.82 -5.68
CA MET A 246 0.39 -13.15 -4.43
C MET A 246 1.17 -11.87 -4.73
N VAL A 247 0.92 -10.83 -3.94
CA VAL A 247 1.68 -9.57 -3.91
C VAL A 247 2.21 -9.39 -2.50
N LEU A 248 3.53 -9.35 -2.35
CA LEU A 248 4.21 -8.89 -1.16
C LEU A 248 4.79 -7.52 -1.45
N ASN A 249 4.46 -6.54 -0.64
CA ASN A 249 5.09 -5.24 -0.61
C ASN A 249 5.81 -5.05 0.73
N LEU A 250 7.04 -4.57 0.69
CA LEU A 250 7.79 -4.21 1.90
C LEU A 250 8.24 -2.77 1.79
N TYR A 251 7.88 -1.98 2.77
CA TYR A 251 8.37 -0.61 2.86
C TYR A 251 9.90 -0.64 2.99
N SER A 252 10.62 0.11 2.15
CA SER A 252 12.08 -0.02 2.06
C SER A 252 12.80 0.62 3.25
N ASN A 253 12.73 -0.04 4.40
CA ASN A 253 13.48 0.29 5.62
C ASN A 253 14.76 -0.56 5.71
N GLY A 254 15.56 -0.56 4.63
CA GLY A 254 16.76 -1.39 4.54
C GLY A 254 16.55 -2.76 3.89
N TYR A 255 15.33 -3.12 3.48
CA TYR A 255 15.07 -4.35 2.73
C TYR A 255 15.36 -4.15 1.26
N SER A 256 16.04 -5.12 0.64
CA SER A 256 16.27 -5.16 -0.79
C SER A 256 15.17 -5.97 -1.51
N ALA A 257 14.96 -5.71 -2.79
CA ALA A 257 14.06 -6.52 -3.62
C ALA A 257 14.51 -7.99 -3.70
N VAL A 258 15.81 -8.26 -3.63
CA VAL A 258 16.36 -9.63 -3.58
C VAL A 258 15.96 -10.34 -2.28
N LEU A 259 15.91 -9.64 -1.15
CA LEU A 259 15.41 -10.22 0.10
C LEU A 259 13.94 -10.63 -0.02
N ALA A 260 13.10 -9.78 -0.61
CA ALA A 260 11.69 -10.10 -0.84
C ALA A 260 11.52 -11.34 -1.75
N ASP A 261 12.28 -11.42 -2.83
CA ASP A 261 12.31 -12.61 -3.71
C ASP A 261 12.73 -13.87 -2.96
N THR A 262 13.79 -13.80 -2.15
CA THR A 262 14.30 -14.93 -1.37
C THR A 262 13.25 -15.43 -0.37
N LEU A 263 12.60 -14.54 0.37
CA LEU A 263 11.54 -14.89 1.32
C LEU A 263 10.35 -15.57 0.63
N VAL A 264 9.93 -15.05 -0.52
CA VAL A 264 8.81 -15.64 -1.29
C VAL A 264 9.18 -17.02 -1.79
N ARG A 265 10.38 -17.23 -2.34
CA ARG A 265 10.85 -18.56 -2.77
C ARG A 265 10.95 -19.53 -1.61
N SER A 266 11.43 -19.10 -0.47
CA SER A 266 11.54 -19.92 0.74
C SER A 266 10.17 -20.43 1.21
N ALA A 267 9.18 -19.54 1.29
CA ALA A 267 7.85 -19.87 1.82
C ALA A 267 6.95 -20.59 0.81
N PHE A 268 6.94 -20.16 -0.46
CA PHE A 268 6.01 -20.64 -1.48
C PHE A 268 6.59 -21.71 -2.40
N GLY A 269 7.89 -22.04 -2.27
CA GLY A 269 8.61 -22.98 -3.11
C GLY A 269 9.05 -22.34 -4.44
N THR A 270 9.27 -23.16 -5.46
CA THR A 270 9.87 -22.72 -6.74
C THR A 270 9.00 -22.98 -7.97
N LYS A 271 7.80 -23.55 -7.79
CA LYS A 271 6.87 -23.82 -8.89
C LYS A 271 5.93 -22.64 -9.10
N PHE A 272 6.31 -21.74 -10.01
CA PHE A 272 5.54 -20.57 -10.38
C PHE A 272 5.33 -20.51 -11.90
N ALA A 273 4.21 -19.94 -12.34
CA ALA A 273 4.04 -19.51 -13.72
C ALA A 273 4.88 -18.24 -13.99
N SER A 274 4.90 -17.31 -13.01
CA SER A 274 5.84 -16.18 -13.01
C SER A 274 6.17 -15.76 -11.56
N LEU A 275 7.35 -15.16 -11.40
CA LEU A 275 7.78 -14.50 -10.17
C LEU A 275 8.58 -13.27 -10.55
N ASP A 276 7.99 -12.10 -10.26
CA ASP A 276 8.56 -10.80 -10.53
C ASP A 276 8.87 -10.08 -9.21
N TYR A 277 9.99 -9.36 -9.17
CA TYR A 277 10.38 -8.57 -8.01
C TYR A 277 11.12 -7.30 -8.42
N GLY A 278 11.06 -6.29 -7.59
CA GLY A 278 11.66 -5.01 -7.90
C GLY A 278 11.38 -3.92 -6.87
N GLU A 279 11.52 -2.69 -7.31
CA GLU A 279 11.30 -1.49 -6.50
C GLU A 279 10.16 -0.65 -7.05
N LEU A 280 9.36 -0.09 -6.15
CA LEU A 280 8.36 0.92 -6.45
C LEU A 280 8.94 2.29 -6.13
N VAL A 281 8.97 3.15 -7.13
CA VAL A 281 9.56 4.49 -7.03
C VAL A 281 8.55 5.56 -7.41
N LEU A 282 8.79 6.77 -6.94
CA LEU A 282 8.16 7.98 -7.46
C LEU A 282 9.22 8.82 -8.14
N ARG A 283 8.91 9.38 -9.31
CA ARG A 283 9.81 10.34 -10.00
C ARG A 283 9.26 11.74 -9.88
N ASP A 284 10.14 12.65 -9.50
CA ASP A 284 9.81 14.07 -9.49
C ASP A 284 10.00 14.71 -10.88
N ARG A 285 9.61 15.98 -11.01
CA ARG A 285 9.73 16.75 -12.27
C ARG A 285 11.14 16.88 -12.79
N ALA A 286 12.14 16.83 -11.90
CA ALA A 286 13.55 16.86 -12.27
C ALA A 286 14.08 15.48 -12.70
N GLY A 287 13.26 14.42 -12.60
CA GLY A 287 13.61 13.05 -12.97
C GLY A 287 14.29 12.25 -11.85
N LYS A 288 14.43 12.82 -10.64
CA LYS A 288 14.97 12.08 -9.49
C LYS A 288 13.99 10.97 -9.08
N ALA A 289 14.50 9.76 -8.91
CA ALA A 289 13.71 8.61 -8.50
C ALA A 289 13.81 8.42 -6.98
N LEU A 290 12.69 8.52 -6.28
CA LEU A 290 12.57 8.30 -4.85
C LEU A 290 12.11 6.84 -4.61
N PRO A 291 12.97 5.94 -4.11
CA PRO A 291 12.61 4.56 -3.83
C PRO A 291 11.79 4.50 -2.52
N LEU A 292 10.59 3.94 -2.57
CA LEU A 292 9.68 3.91 -1.42
C LEU A 292 9.42 2.51 -0.90
N SER A 293 9.27 1.52 -1.78
CA SER A 293 9.06 0.14 -1.36
C SER A 293 9.68 -0.85 -2.34
N VAL A 294 9.81 -2.10 -1.89
CA VAL A 294 10.17 -3.24 -2.71
C VAL A 294 8.97 -4.17 -2.82
N PHE A 295 8.86 -4.88 -3.93
CA PHE A 295 7.79 -5.84 -4.14
C PHE A 295 8.29 -7.19 -4.61
N SER A 296 7.49 -8.23 -4.35
CA SER A 296 7.58 -9.52 -5.00
C SER A 296 6.17 -9.98 -5.37
N ARG A 297 5.98 -10.43 -6.63
CA ARG A 297 4.69 -10.87 -7.17
C ARG A 297 4.84 -12.23 -7.79
N LEU A 298 4.05 -13.20 -7.36
CA LEU A 298 4.02 -14.53 -7.97
C LEU A 298 2.66 -14.81 -8.63
N LYS A 299 2.69 -15.65 -9.68
CA LYS A 299 1.49 -16.30 -10.26
C LYS A 299 1.72 -17.82 -10.32
N ARG A 300 0.64 -18.57 -10.13
CA ARG A 300 0.55 -20.04 -10.31
C ARG A 300 -0.53 -20.40 -11.31
#